data_b5420df5f4587f3727ec3f7c881c81b2
#
_entry.id   b5420df5f4587f3727ec3f7c881c81b2
#
_cell.length_a   1.000
_cell.length_b   1.000
_cell.length_c   1.000
_cell.angle_alpha   90.00
_cell.angle_beta   90.00
_cell.angle_gamma   90.00
#
_symmetry.space_group_name_H-M   'P 1'
#
loop_
_entity.id
_entity.type
_entity.pdbx_description
1 polymer ?
#
loop_
_entity_poly.entity_id
_entity_poly.type
_entity_poly.pdbx_seq_one_letter_code
_entity_poly.pdbx_strand_id
1 'polypeptide(L)'
;MYTTPPLYASSNSAAITYARKNNISYACDLSQASVTGVKATYAYTGKALKPVPTITLGKQKLIEGQDYKVTYSNNKKVGTATVTITGQNNYFGTITLDFQITSSSNNKDDKPQTTVVKSFSDSYNVYTVNKNGTSVTLKRSKSKAITTAAIPSSVKANGRTYKVTAIASGAFKNCRKLRQVTIARNISSIGTSAFQGCSALRTVKIGSKVSSIGKKAFYDCKALTSVSIQSKKLTSGTVGKSAFTKAGRNNYKKLKVKVPASKLSAYKKLLKSKGLSAKAKIRK
;
A
#
# COMPACT_ATOMS: atom_id res chain seq x y z
N MET A 1 13.60 -30.03 -9.30
CA MET A 1 14.55 -29.18 -8.53
C MET A 1 13.75 -28.23 -7.67
N TYR A 2 13.79 -28.39 -6.36
CA TYR A 2 13.19 -27.43 -5.41
C TYR A 2 14.11 -26.22 -5.33
N THR A 3 13.74 -25.12 -5.99
CA THR A 3 14.44 -23.85 -5.78
C THR A 3 14.00 -23.32 -4.42
N THR A 4 14.91 -23.25 -3.46
CA THR A 4 14.68 -22.57 -2.18
C THR A 4 14.26 -21.12 -2.45
N PRO A 5 13.17 -20.62 -1.83
CA PRO A 5 12.76 -19.25 -2.02
C PRO A 5 13.87 -18.30 -1.54
N PRO A 6 14.07 -17.13 -2.22
CA PRO A 6 15.11 -16.18 -1.83
C PRO A 6 14.87 -15.65 -0.41
N LEU A 7 15.96 -15.42 0.32
CA LEU A 7 15.92 -14.79 1.64
C LEU A 7 15.44 -13.34 1.52
N TYR A 8 14.28 -13.02 2.06
CA TYR A 8 13.76 -11.66 2.13
C TYR A 8 14.29 -10.98 3.39
N ALA A 9 15.13 -9.97 3.24
CA ALA A 9 15.70 -9.29 4.38
C ALA A 9 15.78 -7.77 4.16
N SER A 10 15.81 -6.99 5.25
CA SER A 10 16.09 -5.56 5.21
C SER A 10 17.57 -5.33 4.86
N SER A 11 17.85 -4.25 4.15
CA SER A 11 19.14 -3.92 3.53
C SER A 11 20.40 -3.95 4.42
N ASN A 12 20.21 -3.93 5.73
CA ASN A 12 21.31 -3.82 6.70
C ASN A 12 21.38 -5.04 7.63
N SER A 13 20.74 -6.14 7.26
CA SER A 13 20.73 -7.34 8.10
C SER A 13 22.03 -8.12 7.92
N ALA A 14 22.54 -8.66 9.03
CA ALA A 14 23.59 -9.68 9.02
C ALA A 14 23.24 -10.84 8.06
N ALA A 15 21.94 -11.10 7.87
CA ALA A 15 21.40 -12.09 6.96
C ALA A 15 21.78 -11.82 5.49
N ILE A 16 21.72 -10.58 4.99
CA ILE A 16 22.14 -10.27 3.61
C ILE A 16 23.65 -10.39 3.45
N THR A 17 24.40 -9.93 4.44
CA THR A 17 25.87 -10.10 4.45
C THR A 17 26.24 -11.57 4.43
N TYR A 18 25.57 -12.39 5.21
CA TYR A 18 25.73 -13.84 5.22
C TYR A 18 25.34 -14.47 3.88
N ALA A 19 24.19 -14.11 3.33
CA ALA A 19 23.71 -14.62 2.05
C ALA A 19 24.69 -14.34 0.90
N ARG A 20 25.23 -13.12 0.83
CA ARG A 20 26.27 -12.75 -0.15
C ARG A 20 27.54 -13.56 0.00
N LYS A 21 28.02 -13.71 1.24
CA LYS A 21 29.25 -14.49 1.53
C LYS A 21 29.12 -15.96 1.16
N ASN A 22 27.90 -16.51 1.21
CA ASN A 22 27.63 -17.92 0.99
C ASN A 22 26.86 -18.23 -0.31
N ASN A 23 26.78 -17.27 -1.26
CA ASN A 23 26.06 -17.42 -2.53
C ASN A 23 24.60 -17.84 -2.39
N ILE A 24 23.95 -17.44 -1.29
CA ILE A 24 22.52 -17.71 -1.04
C ILE A 24 21.71 -16.64 -1.78
N SER A 25 20.68 -17.06 -2.52
CA SER A 25 19.74 -16.14 -3.19
C SER A 25 19.03 -15.26 -2.15
N TYR A 26 19.03 -13.95 -2.38
CA TYR A 26 18.37 -12.97 -1.51
C TYR A 26 17.59 -11.94 -2.34
N ALA A 27 16.62 -11.29 -1.72
CA ALA A 27 15.85 -10.24 -2.35
C ALA A 27 15.70 -9.02 -1.43
N CYS A 28 16.09 -7.85 -1.92
CA CYS A 28 16.02 -6.57 -1.23
C CYS A 28 14.95 -5.67 -1.83
N ASP A 29 14.16 -5.01 -0.98
CA ASP A 29 13.12 -4.08 -1.41
C ASP A 29 13.69 -2.68 -1.63
N LEU A 30 13.65 -2.19 -2.87
CA LEU A 30 14.07 -0.83 -3.22
C LEU A 30 13.25 0.26 -2.51
N SER A 31 12.06 -0.03 -2.00
CA SER A 31 11.27 0.95 -1.24
C SER A 31 11.98 1.46 0.00
N GLN A 32 13.00 0.72 0.48
CA GLN A 32 13.86 1.09 1.61
C GLN A 32 15.07 1.95 1.21
N ALA A 33 15.33 2.11 -0.10
CA ALA A 33 16.48 2.85 -0.59
C ALA A 33 16.27 4.37 -0.49
N SER A 34 17.37 5.09 -0.32
CA SER A 34 17.45 6.53 -0.48
C SER A 34 17.78 6.87 -1.93
N VAL A 35 17.08 7.85 -2.50
CA VAL A 35 17.34 8.36 -3.86
C VAL A 35 17.78 9.81 -3.78
N THR A 36 18.93 10.11 -4.38
CA THR A 36 19.46 11.46 -4.55
C THR A 36 19.78 11.72 -6.03
N GLY A 37 20.25 12.91 -6.41
CA GLY A 37 20.62 13.23 -7.78
C GLY A 37 19.46 13.66 -8.70
N VAL A 38 18.21 13.55 -8.25
CA VAL A 38 17.05 14.07 -8.98
C VAL A 38 16.53 15.32 -8.29
N LYS A 39 16.68 16.49 -8.94
CA LYS A 39 16.13 17.78 -8.46
C LYS A 39 14.62 17.84 -8.70
N ALA A 40 13.92 18.66 -7.92
CA ALA A 40 12.49 18.87 -8.12
C ALA A 40 12.16 19.66 -9.40
N THR A 41 13.12 20.46 -9.89
CA THR A 41 12.91 21.34 -11.05
C THR A 41 14.13 21.35 -11.93
N TYR A 42 13.93 21.37 -13.26
CA TYR A 42 14.94 21.55 -14.29
C TYR A 42 14.46 22.55 -15.33
N ALA A 43 15.35 23.39 -15.83
CA ALA A 43 15.05 24.28 -16.96
C ALA A 43 14.91 23.45 -18.25
N TYR A 44 13.96 23.82 -19.09
CA TYR A 44 13.80 23.20 -20.42
C TYR A 44 14.98 23.52 -21.33
N THR A 45 15.60 22.49 -21.89
CA THR A 45 16.80 22.61 -22.72
C THR A 45 16.56 22.30 -24.20
N GLY A 46 15.31 22.10 -24.61
CA GLY A 46 14.97 21.62 -25.96
C GLY A 46 15.21 20.11 -26.16
N LYS A 47 15.86 19.45 -25.21
CA LYS A 47 16.19 18.01 -25.25
C LYS A 47 15.48 17.24 -24.12
N ALA A 48 15.44 15.92 -24.23
CA ALA A 48 14.95 15.04 -23.17
C ALA A 48 15.82 15.17 -21.91
N LEU A 49 15.21 15.53 -20.78
CA LEU A 49 15.88 15.62 -19.49
C LEU A 49 15.91 14.26 -18.81
N LYS A 50 17.11 13.76 -18.51
CA LYS A 50 17.35 12.46 -17.89
C LYS A 50 18.24 12.63 -16.65
N PRO A 51 17.70 13.17 -15.54
CA PRO A 51 18.48 13.29 -14.30
C PRO A 51 18.92 11.91 -13.81
N VAL A 52 20.20 11.77 -13.46
CA VAL A 52 20.78 10.51 -13.01
C VAL A 52 20.55 10.34 -11.52
N PRO A 53 19.68 9.40 -11.08
CA PRO A 53 19.50 9.11 -9.67
C PRO A 53 20.70 8.36 -9.09
N THR A 54 21.05 8.65 -7.86
CA THR A 54 21.95 7.82 -7.04
C THR A 54 21.11 7.09 -6.02
N ILE A 55 21.17 5.75 -6.04
CA ILE A 55 20.38 4.89 -5.17
C ILE A 55 21.27 4.30 -4.09
N THR A 56 20.90 4.47 -2.83
CA THR A 56 21.65 3.91 -1.70
C THR A 56 20.70 3.12 -0.80
N LEU A 57 21.03 1.85 -0.55
CA LEU A 57 20.27 0.97 0.32
C LEU A 57 21.11 0.62 1.55
N GLY A 58 20.77 1.19 2.70
CA GLY A 58 21.63 1.17 3.88
C GLY A 58 22.92 1.95 3.62
N LYS A 59 24.08 1.27 3.72
CA LYS A 59 25.39 1.83 3.41
C LYS A 59 25.86 1.52 1.98
N GLN A 60 25.10 0.76 1.21
CA GLN A 60 25.48 0.31 -0.12
C GLN A 60 24.92 1.21 -1.21
N LYS A 61 25.78 1.73 -2.08
CA LYS A 61 25.39 2.37 -3.34
C LYS A 61 25.07 1.28 -4.37
N LEU A 62 23.91 1.38 -5.00
CA LEU A 62 23.46 0.45 -6.04
C LEU A 62 23.93 0.89 -7.42
N ILE A 63 24.05 -0.09 -8.34
CA ILE A 63 24.62 0.09 -9.68
C ILE A 63 23.46 0.01 -10.70
N GLU A 64 23.29 1.06 -11.52
CA GLU A 64 22.35 1.05 -12.64
C GLU A 64 22.75 0.01 -13.69
N GLY A 65 21.78 -0.69 -14.25
CA GLY A 65 21.97 -1.79 -15.18
C GLY A 65 22.20 -3.14 -14.52
N GLN A 66 22.69 -3.17 -13.28
CA GLN A 66 22.90 -4.39 -12.48
C GLN A 66 21.83 -4.53 -11.40
N ASP A 67 21.69 -3.56 -10.50
CA ASP A 67 20.82 -3.61 -9.33
C ASP A 67 19.46 -2.98 -9.61
N TYR A 68 19.38 -2.04 -10.53
CA TYR A 68 18.17 -1.36 -10.94
C TYR A 68 18.27 -0.81 -12.37
N LYS A 69 17.13 -0.50 -12.95
CA LYS A 69 17.00 0.25 -14.21
C LYS A 69 16.24 1.55 -13.99
N VAL A 70 16.56 2.57 -14.79
CA VAL A 70 15.89 3.87 -14.78
C VAL A 70 15.15 4.09 -16.09
N THR A 71 13.91 4.56 -15.99
CA THR A 71 13.12 4.99 -17.14
C THR A 71 12.48 6.35 -16.88
N TYR A 72 12.17 7.08 -17.95
CA TYR A 72 11.62 8.42 -17.88
C TYR A 72 10.35 8.51 -18.70
N SER A 73 9.39 9.33 -18.23
CA SER A 73 8.20 9.69 -19.00
C SER A 73 7.96 11.19 -18.93
N ASN A 74 7.34 11.75 -19.99
CA ASN A 74 7.03 13.18 -20.13
C ASN A 74 8.22 14.13 -20.00
N ASN A 75 9.44 13.64 -20.22
CA ASN A 75 10.69 14.37 -19.95
C ASN A 75 11.21 15.22 -21.13
N LYS A 76 10.37 15.47 -22.16
CA LYS A 76 10.71 16.21 -23.38
C LYS A 76 10.04 17.56 -23.54
N LYS A 77 9.12 17.94 -22.65
CA LYS A 77 8.31 19.18 -22.72
C LYS A 77 8.21 19.81 -21.35
N VAL A 78 7.94 21.10 -21.29
CA VAL A 78 7.57 21.83 -20.08
C VAL A 78 6.38 21.15 -19.41
N GLY A 79 6.43 20.98 -18.09
CA GLY A 79 5.42 20.28 -17.29
C GLY A 79 6.01 19.25 -16.34
N THR A 80 5.17 18.39 -15.81
CA THR A 80 5.58 17.33 -14.88
C THR A 80 6.15 16.14 -15.64
N ALA A 81 7.40 15.82 -15.41
CA ALA A 81 8.08 14.61 -15.86
C ALA A 81 8.24 13.61 -14.72
N THR A 82 8.43 12.35 -15.06
CA THR A 82 8.56 11.27 -14.07
C THR A 82 9.80 10.44 -14.36
N VAL A 83 10.61 10.16 -13.33
CA VAL A 83 11.63 9.13 -13.33
C VAL A 83 11.14 7.90 -12.58
N THR A 84 11.29 6.73 -13.17
CA THR A 84 10.92 5.44 -12.59
C THR A 84 12.15 4.58 -12.43
N ILE A 85 12.43 4.14 -11.21
CA ILE A 85 13.54 3.28 -10.83
C ILE A 85 12.95 1.92 -10.48
N THR A 86 13.33 0.89 -11.21
CA THR A 86 12.81 -0.48 -11.01
C THR A 86 13.95 -1.41 -10.65
N GLY A 87 13.80 -2.16 -9.57
CA GLY A 87 14.78 -3.15 -9.13
C GLY A 87 14.99 -4.27 -10.14
N GLN A 88 16.22 -4.76 -10.21
CA GLN A 88 16.65 -5.88 -11.03
C GLN A 88 17.43 -6.88 -10.18
N ASN A 89 17.54 -8.13 -10.65
CA ASN A 89 18.27 -9.22 -10.00
C ASN A 89 17.85 -9.39 -8.52
N ASN A 90 18.74 -9.16 -7.59
CA ASN A 90 18.49 -9.28 -6.16
C ASN A 90 17.66 -8.13 -5.55
N TYR A 91 17.20 -7.21 -6.37
CA TYR A 91 16.42 -6.06 -5.94
C TYR A 91 15.04 -6.07 -6.61
N PHE A 92 14.00 -5.78 -5.85
CA PHE A 92 12.63 -5.71 -6.35
C PHE A 92 11.95 -4.41 -5.88
N GLY A 93 10.79 -4.13 -6.47
CA GLY A 93 10.05 -2.91 -6.18
C GLY A 93 10.35 -1.80 -7.19
N THR A 94 9.62 -0.70 -7.04
CA THR A 94 9.71 0.45 -7.93
C THR A 94 9.56 1.72 -7.15
N ILE A 95 10.45 2.70 -7.40
CA ILE A 95 10.36 4.06 -6.88
C ILE A 95 10.04 4.99 -8.05
N THR A 96 9.06 5.87 -7.88
CA THR A 96 8.66 6.86 -8.87
C THR A 96 8.80 8.25 -8.28
N LEU A 97 9.55 9.12 -8.95
CA LEU A 97 9.78 10.50 -8.57
C LEU A 97 9.30 11.41 -9.70
N ASP A 98 8.54 12.46 -9.36
CA ASP A 98 8.17 13.50 -10.31
C ASP A 98 9.14 14.67 -10.20
N PHE A 99 9.46 15.31 -11.34
CA PHE A 99 10.19 16.56 -11.39
C PHE A 99 9.52 17.53 -12.38
N GLN A 100 9.68 18.83 -12.16
CA GLN A 100 9.12 19.84 -13.03
C GLN A 100 10.14 20.25 -14.10
N ILE A 101 9.68 20.37 -15.33
CA ILE A 101 10.42 21.03 -16.42
C ILE A 101 9.79 22.41 -16.60
N THR A 102 10.55 23.47 -16.35
CA THR A 102 10.09 24.86 -16.44
C THR A 102 10.64 25.53 -17.70
N SER A 103 9.89 26.50 -18.26
CA SER A 103 10.41 27.37 -19.30
C SER A 103 11.58 28.17 -18.76
N SER A 104 12.57 28.46 -19.62
CA SER A 104 13.79 29.19 -19.28
C SER A 104 13.48 30.69 -18.99
N SER A 105 12.91 31.00 -17.84
CA SER A 105 12.86 32.35 -17.30
C SER A 105 13.61 32.33 -15.97
N ASN A 106 14.60 33.22 -15.87
CA ASN A 106 15.50 33.42 -14.75
C ASN A 106 14.80 33.33 -13.40
N ASN A 107 15.09 32.27 -12.62
CA ASN A 107 14.84 32.29 -11.18
C ASN A 107 16.12 31.87 -10.45
N LYS A 108 16.79 32.89 -9.91
CA LYS A 108 17.74 32.78 -8.82
C LYS A 108 16.93 32.41 -7.57
N ASP A 109 16.94 31.14 -7.18
CA ASP A 109 16.71 30.65 -5.82
C ASP A 109 16.91 29.13 -5.84
N ASP A 110 18.17 28.70 -5.90
CA ASP A 110 18.59 27.31 -5.73
C ASP A 110 18.62 26.94 -4.24
N LYS A 111 17.43 26.85 -3.63
CA LYS A 111 17.31 26.08 -2.39
C LYS A 111 17.07 24.60 -2.77
N PRO A 112 17.79 23.63 -2.18
CA PRO A 112 17.59 22.23 -2.52
C PRO A 112 16.16 21.82 -2.25
N GLN A 113 15.34 21.76 -3.30
CA GLN A 113 13.96 21.34 -3.19
C GLN A 113 13.92 19.80 -3.21
N THR A 114 13.41 19.22 -2.15
CA THR A 114 13.31 17.77 -1.97
C THR A 114 12.43 17.17 -3.06
N THR A 115 12.95 16.21 -3.80
CA THR A 115 12.19 15.44 -4.81
C THR A 115 10.92 14.85 -4.19
N VAL A 116 9.77 15.06 -4.82
CA VAL A 116 8.50 14.56 -4.28
C VAL A 116 8.25 13.14 -4.77
N VAL A 117 8.34 12.18 -3.87
CA VAL A 117 7.92 10.80 -4.14
C VAL A 117 6.40 10.78 -4.32
N LYS A 118 5.91 10.40 -5.50
CA LYS A 118 4.48 10.32 -5.81
C LYS A 118 3.87 8.98 -5.43
N SER A 119 4.58 7.92 -5.72
CA SER A 119 4.18 6.56 -5.38
C SER A 119 5.40 5.65 -5.24
N PHE A 120 5.23 4.55 -4.50
CA PHE A 120 6.25 3.51 -4.35
C PHE A 120 5.57 2.18 -4.07
N SER A 121 6.35 1.10 -4.11
CA SER A 121 5.85 -0.23 -3.77
C SER A 121 6.81 -0.96 -2.84
N ASP A 122 6.26 -1.75 -1.93
CA ASP A 122 6.98 -2.78 -1.20
C ASP A 122 6.83 -4.15 -1.90
N SER A 123 7.22 -5.23 -1.23
CA SER A 123 7.10 -6.60 -1.73
C SER A 123 5.67 -6.98 -2.11
N TYR A 124 4.67 -6.42 -1.45
CA TYR A 124 3.28 -6.88 -1.52
C TYR A 124 2.31 -5.86 -2.09
N ASN A 125 2.59 -4.57 -1.91
CA ASN A 125 1.63 -3.51 -2.17
C ASN A 125 2.23 -2.32 -2.92
N VAL A 126 1.36 -1.55 -3.56
CA VAL A 126 1.66 -0.24 -4.14
C VAL A 126 1.01 0.83 -3.28
N TYR A 127 1.74 1.90 -3.01
CA TYR A 127 1.28 3.04 -2.21
C TYR A 127 1.34 4.32 -3.02
N THR A 128 0.40 5.24 -2.76
CA THR A 128 0.42 6.60 -3.30
C THR A 128 0.65 7.56 -2.15
N VAL A 129 1.58 8.49 -2.31
CA VAL A 129 1.84 9.54 -1.31
C VAL A 129 0.68 10.55 -1.36
N ASN A 130 0.13 10.85 -0.21
CA ASN A 130 -0.96 11.81 -0.07
C ASN A 130 -0.42 13.26 -0.20
N LYS A 131 -1.28 14.23 -0.50
CA LYS A 131 -0.91 15.64 -0.70
C LYS A 131 -0.10 16.25 0.46
N ASN A 132 -0.27 15.74 1.69
CA ASN A 132 0.50 16.21 2.87
C ASN A 132 1.97 15.75 2.87
N GLY A 133 2.41 14.93 1.93
CA GLY A 133 3.80 14.45 1.82
C GLY A 133 4.30 13.56 2.97
N THR A 134 3.47 13.27 3.99
CA THR A 134 3.86 12.52 5.21
C THR A 134 3.08 11.23 5.43
N SER A 135 2.03 11.03 4.64
CA SER A 135 1.20 9.84 4.70
C SER A 135 0.96 9.23 3.32
N VAL A 136 0.52 7.97 3.30
CA VAL A 136 0.22 7.23 2.08
C VAL A 136 -1.12 6.55 2.15
N THR A 137 -1.69 6.34 0.97
CA THR A 137 -2.82 5.46 0.73
C THR A 137 -2.31 4.15 0.11
N LEU A 138 -2.68 3.00 0.67
CA LEU A 138 -2.44 1.71 0.04
C LEU A 138 -3.30 1.62 -1.22
N LYS A 139 -2.67 1.75 -2.39
CA LYS A 139 -3.35 1.83 -3.69
C LYS A 139 -3.87 0.48 -4.15
N ARG A 140 -3.04 -0.55 -4.07
CA ARG A 140 -3.42 -1.93 -4.45
C ARG A 140 -2.42 -2.97 -3.97
N SER A 141 -2.85 -4.22 -3.88
CA SER A 141 -1.94 -5.36 -3.80
C SER A 141 -1.24 -5.58 -5.16
N LYS A 142 0.00 -6.03 -5.13
CA LYS A 142 0.76 -6.41 -6.34
C LYS A 142 0.28 -7.75 -6.92
N SER A 143 -0.25 -8.62 -6.08
CA SER A 143 -0.72 -9.95 -6.48
C SER A 143 -2.16 -10.20 -6.08
N LYS A 144 -2.91 -10.88 -6.93
CA LYS A 144 -4.25 -11.40 -6.62
C LYS A 144 -4.20 -12.76 -5.87
N ALA A 145 -3.03 -13.41 -5.85
CA ALA A 145 -2.84 -14.73 -5.26
C ALA A 145 -2.48 -14.70 -3.76
N ILE A 146 -2.38 -13.51 -3.15
CA ILE A 146 -2.07 -13.38 -1.71
C ILE A 146 -3.09 -14.11 -0.84
N THR A 147 -2.61 -14.73 0.24
CA THR A 147 -3.44 -15.46 1.22
C THR A 147 -3.70 -14.65 2.48
N THR A 148 -2.79 -13.73 2.83
CA THR A 148 -2.89 -12.86 3.99
C THR A 148 -2.54 -11.42 3.62
N ALA A 149 -3.18 -10.44 4.26
CA ALA A 149 -2.85 -9.04 4.13
C ALA A 149 -2.78 -8.39 5.53
N ALA A 150 -1.58 -8.12 5.99
CA ALA A 150 -1.32 -7.27 7.15
C ALA A 150 -1.05 -5.85 6.64
N ILE A 151 -2.06 -4.96 6.76
CA ILE A 151 -1.93 -3.58 6.33
C ILE A 151 -1.26 -2.80 7.45
N PRO A 152 0.00 -2.33 7.27
CA PRO A 152 0.80 -1.76 8.35
C PRO A 152 0.32 -0.36 8.75
N SER A 153 0.74 0.11 9.91
CA SER A 153 0.49 1.49 10.36
C SER A 153 1.41 2.50 9.67
N SER A 154 2.58 2.06 9.21
CA SER A 154 3.55 2.87 8.49
C SER A 154 4.37 2.02 7.53
N VAL A 155 4.95 2.66 6.54
CA VAL A 155 5.87 2.07 5.57
C VAL A 155 7.04 3.01 5.35
N LYS A 156 8.20 2.45 5.02
CA LYS A 156 9.39 3.22 4.69
C LYS A 156 9.58 3.25 3.18
N ALA A 157 9.98 4.38 2.65
CA ALA A 157 10.41 4.53 1.27
C ALA A 157 11.33 5.74 1.15
N ASN A 158 12.38 5.61 0.35
CA ASN A 158 13.35 6.67 0.09
C ASN A 158 13.87 7.32 1.40
N GLY A 159 14.27 6.50 2.38
CA GLY A 159 14.77 6.96 3.68
C GLY A 159 13.73 7.60 4.62
N ARG A 160 12.47 7.75 4.18
CA ARG A 160 11.39 8.39 4.96
C ARG A 160 10.36 7.37 5.43
N THR A 161 9.77 7.62 6.59
CA THR A 161 8.65 6.84 7.12
C THR A 161 7.32 7.56 6.82
N TYR A 162 6.41 6.87 6.15
CA TYR A 162 5.07 7.36 5.83
C TYR A 162 4.02 6.65 6.68
N LYS A 163 3.08 7.40 7.25
CA LYS A 163 1.91 6.81 7.92
C LYS A 163 0.94 6.27 6.86
N VAL A 164 0.53 5.01 6.97
CA VAL A 164 -0.53 4.46 6.10
C VAL A 164 -1.87 4.86 6.70
N THR A 165 -2.64 5.69 6.00
CA THR A 165 -3.87 6.28 6.54
C THR A 165 -5.15 5.80 5.84
N ALA A 166 -5.03 5.23 4.65
CA ALA A 166 -6.18 4.78 3.88
C ALA A 166 -5.89 3.53 3.04
N ILE A 167 -6.95 2.79 2.73
CA ILE A 167 -6.97 1.73 1.73
C ILE A 167 -7.81 2.24 0.56
N ALA A 168 -7.23 2.29 -0.64
CA ALA A 168 -7.89 2.81 -1.83
C ALA A 168 -9.07 1.94 -2.27
N SER A 169 -9.94 2.51 -3.11
CA SER A 169 -11.01 1.78 -3.77
C SER A 169 -10.45 0.61 -4.59
N GLY A 170 -11.05 -0.57 -4.44
CA GLY A 170 -10.65 -1.77 -5.16
C GLY A 170 -9.29 -2.36 -4.82
N ALA A 171 -8.58 -1.88 -3.80
CA ALA A 171 -7.19 -2.26 -3.49
C ALA A 171 -6.93 -3.78 -3.47
N PHE A 172 -7.86 -4.56 -2.95
CA PHE A 172 -7.81 -6.03 -2.90
C PHE A 172 -9.00 -6.68 -3.63
N LYS A 173 -9.67 -5.95 -4.52
CA LYS A 173 -10.83 -6.49 -5.25
C LYS A 173 -10.46 -7.79 -5.97
N ASN A 174 -11.29 -8.83 -5.77
CA ASN A 174 -11.11 -10.17 -6.35
C ASN A 174 -9.80 -10.89 -5.97
N CYS A 175 -9.18 -10.57 -4.82
CA CYS A 175 -8.14 -11.42 -4.25
C CYS A 175 -8.78 -12.69 -3.67
N ARG A 176 -9.11 -13.65 -4.56
CA ARG A 176 -9.94 -14.82 -4.23
C ARG A 176 -9.25 -15.83 -3.30
N LYS A 177 -7.92 -15.79 -3.17
CA LYS A 177 -7.15 -16.63 -2.25
C LYS A 177 -6.92 -15.97 -0.89
N LEU A 178 -7.25 -14.69 -0.72
CA LEU A 178 -7.06 -13.93 0.52
C LEU A 178 -7.95 -14.50 1.63
N ARG A 179 -7.35 -14.99 2.70
CA ARG A 179 -8.05 -15.65 3.85
C ARG A 179 -8.13 -14.75 5.08
N GLN A 180 -7.14 -13.89 5.28
CA GLN A 180 -7.05 -13.03 6.47
C GLN A 180 -6.63 -11.61 6.11
N VAL A 181 -7.29 -10.64 6.74
CA VAL A 181 -6.93 -9.20 6.65
C VAL A 181 -6.83 -8.63 8.05
N THR A 182 -5.70 -7.97 8.33
CA THR A 182 -5.52 -7.15 9.54
C THR A 182 -5.26 -5.71 9.12
N ILE A 183 -6.14 -4.80 9.53
CA ILE A 183 -6.06 -3.37 9.23
C ILE A 183 -5.55 -2.65 10.48
N ALA A 184 -4.36 -2.04 10.38
CA ALA A 184 -3.72 -1.36 11.49
C ALA A 184 -4.54 -0.18 12.04
N ARG A 185 -4.24 0.19 13.27
CA ARG A 185 -4.96 1.25 14.00
C ARG A 185 -4.92 2.64 13.34
N ASN A 186 -3.91 2.93 12.53
CA ASN A 186 -3.75 4.27 11.90
C ASN A 186 -4.62 4.47 10.65
N ILE A 187 -5.20 3.42 10.11
CA ILE A 187 -6.07 3.50 8.94
C ILE A 187 -7.38 4.19 9.34
N SER A 188 -7.70 5.28 8.65
CA SER A 188 -8.94 6.04 8.86
C SER A 188 -10.05 5.65 7.90
N SER A 189 -9.71 5.18 6.68
CA SER A 189 -10.70 4.86 5.67
C SER A 189 -10.40 3.56 4.90
N ILE A 190 -11.47 2.83 4.59
CA ILE A 190 -11.48 1.66 3.70
C ILE A 190 -12.30 2.04 2.47
N GLY A 191 -11.67 2.04 1.30
CA GLY A 191 -12.27 2.51 0.05
C GLY A 191 -13.41 1.64 -0.46
N THR A 192 -14.15 2.17 -1.43
CA THR A 192 -15.23 1.46 -2.15
C THR A 192 -14.69 0.16 -2.76
N SER A 193 -15.42 -0.94 -2.58
CA SER A 193 -15.06 -2.25 -3.13
C SER A 193 -13.66 -2.76 -2.75
N ALA A 194 -13.04 -2.25 -1.69
CA ALA A 194 -11.64 -2.54 -1.34
C ALA A 194 -11.35 -4.05 -1.23
N PHE A 195 -12.26 -4.84 -0.68
CA PHE A 195 -12.17 -6.31 -0.56
C PHE A 195 -13.31 -7.03 -1.26
N GLN A 196 -14.00 -6.37 -2.21
CA GLN A 196 -15.10 -6.99 -2.94
C GLN A 196 -14.65 -8.26 -3.64
N GLY A 197 -15.40 -9.35 -3.49
CA GLY A 197 -15.13 -10.63 -4.16
C GLY A 197 -13.91 -11.39 -3.61
N CYS A 198 -13.41 -11.05 -2.42
CA CYS A 198 -12.43 -11.86 -1.72
C CYS A 198 -13.11 -13.13 -1.16
N SER A 199 -13.40 -14.08 -2.04
CA SER A 199 -14.32 -15.20 -1.74
C SER A 199 -13.80 -16.17 -0.67
N ALA A 200 -12.47 -16.28 -0.48
CA ALA A 200 -11.84 -17.11 0.57
C ALA A 200 -11.64 -16.37 1.90
N LEU A 201 -11.98 -15.06 1.98
CA LEU A 201 -11.73 -14.25 3.17
C LEU A 201 -12.54 -14.74 4.37
N ARG A 202 -11.85 -15.20 5.41
CA ARG A 202 -12.43 -15.78 6.64
C ARG A 202 -12.39 -14.82 7.82
N THR A 203 -11.29 -14.08 7.96
CA THR A 203 -11.04 -13.22 9.13
C THR A 203 -10.68 -11.82 8.72
N VAL A 204 -11.35 -10.82 9.33
CA VAL A 204 -11.05 -9.40 9.18
C VAL A 204 -10.91 -8.74 10.55
N LYS A 205 -9.78 -8.07 10.78
CA LYS A 205 -9.58 -7.19 11.95
C LYS A 205 -9.52 -5.74 11.48
N ILE A 206 -10.43 -4.90 11.97
CA ILE A 206 -10.57 -3.47 11.61
C ILE A 206 -10.09 -2.63 12.78
N GLY A 207 -9.05 -1.82 12.56
CA GLY A 207 -8.40 -1.00 13.57
C GLY A 207 -9.29 0.12 14.15
N SER A 208 -8.87 0.66 15.29
CA SER A 208 -9.66 1.58 16.10
C SER A 208 -9.89 2.97 15.51
N LYS A 209 -9.05 3.43 14.58
CA LYS A 209 -9.20 4.75 13.94
C LYS A 209 -10.06 4.74 12.67
N VAL A 210 -10.48 3.58 12.17
CA VAL A 210 -11.31 3.51 10.97
C VAL A 210 -12.63 4.25 11.22
N SER A 211 -12.84 5.34 10.49
CA SER A 211 -14.03 6.20 10.56
C SER A 211 -14.96 6.03 9.37
N SER A 212 -14.48 5.43 8.27
CA SER A 212 -15.29 5.18 7.08
C SER A 212 -15.01 3.83 6.43
N ILE A 213 -16.07 3.21 5.90
CA ILE A 213 -16.03 1.97 5.12
C ILE A 213 -16.85 2.22 3.85
N GLY A 214 -16.21 2.14 2.69
CA GLY A 214 -16.82 2.46 1.41
C GLY A 214 -17.92 1.48 0.97
N LYS A 215 -18.70 1.88 -0.05
CA LYS A 215 -19.72 1.06 -0.70
C LYS A 215 -19.13 -0.28 -1.14
N LYS A 216 -19.83 -1.39 -0.87
CA LYS A 216 -19.42 -2.74 -1.25
C LYS A 216 -18.02 -3.18 -0.75
N ALA A 217 -17.47 -2.56 0.30
CA ALA A 217 -16.09 -2.81 0.73
C ALA A 217 -15.81 -4.30 1.01
N PHE A 218 -16.74 -5.04 1.63
CA PHE A 218 -16.65 -6.49 1.88
C PHE A 218 -17.78 -7.27 1.17
N TYR A 219 -18.27 -6.72 0.07
CA TYR A 219 -19.31 -7.37 -0.73
C TYR A 219 -18.83 -8.71 -1.25
N ASP A 220 -19.64 -9.75 -1.12
CA ASP A 220 -19.39 -11.11 -1.61
C ASP A 220 -18.10 -11.76 -1.05
N CYS A 221 -17.70 -11.40 0.18
CA CYS A 221 -16.71 -12.15 0.96
C CYS A 221 -17.36 -13.40 1.55
N LYS A 222 -17.62 -14.40 0.68
CA LYS A 222 -18.51 -15.55 0.94
C LYS A 222 -18.12 -16.40 2.15
N ALA A 223 -16.80 -16.58 2.37
CA ALA A 223 -16.26 -17.45 3.41
C ALA A 223 -16.10 -16.76 4.78
N LEU A 224 -16.55 -15.49 4.91
CA LEU A 224 -16.30 -14.70 6.11
C LEU A 224 -16.97 -15.33 7.34
N THR A 225 -16.19 -15.59 8.38
CA THR A 225 -16.64 -16.21 9.64
C THR A 225 -16.34 -15.35 10.87
N SER A 226 -15.35 -14.44 10.77
CA SER A 226 -14.92 -13.60 11.88
C SER A 226 -14.63 -12.18 11.43
N VAL A 227 -15.30 -11.20 12.02
CA VAL A 227 -15.01 -9.77 11.86
C VAL A 227 -14.81 -9.16 13.24
N SER A 228 -13.68 -8.49 13.46
CA SER A 228 -13.44 -7.70 14.67
C SER A 228 -13.36 -6.23 14.31
N ILE A 229 -14.26 -5.42 14.82
CA ILE A 229 -14.30 -3.97 14.63
C ILE A 229 -13.91 -3.30 15.94
N GLN A 230 -12.71 -2.71 15.99
CA GLN A 230 -12.24 -1.97 17.17
C GLN A 230 -12.69 -0.50 17.17
N SER A 231 -13.07 0.01 16.01
CA SER A 231 -13.52 1.40 15.87
C SER A 231 -14.82 1.67 16.60
N LYS A 232 -14.90 2.83 17.24
CA LYS A 232 -16.13 3.43 17.82
C LYS A 232 -16.72 4.54 16.94
N LYS A 233 -16.13 4.80 15.74
CA LYS A 233 -16.39 6.00 14.92
C LYS A 233 -17.36 5.77 13.76
N LEU A 234 -17.78 4.53 13.51
CA LEU A 234 -18.63 4.22 12.36
C LEU A 234 -20.07 4.68 12.60
N THR A 235 -20.68 5.28 11.57
CA THR A 235 -22.07 5.76 11.55
C THR A 235 -22.75 5.34 10.25
N SER A 236 -24.08 5.57 10.15
CA SER A 236 -24.84 5.28 8.93
C SER A 236 -24.36 6.08 7.71
N GLY A 237 -23.87 7.29 7.91
CA GLY A 237 -23.29 8.11 6.85
C GLY A 237 -21.88 7.71 6.43
N THR A 238 -21.09 7.08 7.32
CA THR A 238 -19.70 6.73 7.04
C THR A 238 -19.50 5.27 6.61
N VAL A 239 -20.52 4.42 6.73
CA VAL A 239 -20.52 3.06 6.17
C VAL A 239 -21.39 3.04 4.92
N GLY A 240 -20.79 2.74 3.79
CA GLY A 240 -21.41 2.79 2.48
C GLY A 240 -22.45 1.68 2.27
N LYS A 241 -23.38 1.91 1.32
CA LYS A 241 -24.42 0.94 0.93
C LYS A 241 -23.78 -0.41 0.56
N SER A 242 -24.41 -1.50 1.00
CA SER A 242 -24.00 -2.87 0.68
C SER A 242 -22.58 -3.25 1.12
N ALA A 243 -21.99 -2.53 2.10
CA ALA A 243 -20.62 -2.79 2.54
C ALA A 243 -20.38 -4.25 2.95
N PHE A 244 -21.38 -4.93 3.52
CA PHE A 244 -21.31 -6.31 3.99
C PHE A 244 -22.30 -7.25 3.31
N THR A 245 -22.93 -6.85 2.21
CA THR A 245 -23.90 -7.70 1.49
C THR A 245 -23.20 -8.96 0.96
N LYS A 246 -23.82 -10.12 1.17
CA LYS A 246 -23.29 -11.46 0.86
C LYS A 246 -22.00 -11.83 1.61
N ALA A 247 -21.56 -11.05 2.62
CA ALA A 247 -20.48 -11.42 3.50
C ALA A 247 -20.86 -12.62 4.36
N GLY A 248 -20.03 -13.68 4.39
CA GLY A 248 -20.29 -14.92 5.12
C GLY A 248 -21.43 -15.79 4.57
N ARG A 249 -21.84 -15.58 3.32
CA ARG A 249 -23.01 -16.28 2.74
C ARG A 249 -22.90 -17.79 2.67
N ASN A 250 -21.69 -18.36 2.68
CA ASN A 250 -21.50 -19.80 2.70
C ASN A 250 -22.02 -20.41 4.02
N ASN A 251 -21.98 -19.66 5.13
CA ASN A 251 -22.61 -20.05 6.38
C ASN A 251 -22.81 -18.82 7.30
N TYR A 252 -23.91 -18.11 7.13
CA TYR A 252 -24.23 -16.92 7.93
C TYR A 252 -24.30 -17.19 9.44
N LYS A 253 -24.72 -18.39 9.87
CA LYS A 253 -24.82 -18.74 11.30
C LYS A 253 -23.45 -18.81 11.97
N LYS A 254 -22.38 -19.12 11.22
CA LYS A 254 -20.98 -19.13 11.70
C LYS A 254 -20.35 -17.75 11.76
N LEU A 255 -20.93 -16.72 11.07
CA LEU A 255 -20.36 -15.37 11.05
C LEU A 255 -20.50 -14.69 12.41
N LYS A 256 -19.39 -14.49 13.08
CA LYS A 256 -19.26 -13.76 14.36
C LYS A 256 -18.67 -12.38 14.09
N VAL A 257 -19.33 -11.33 14.60
CA VAL A 257 -18.85 -9.93 14.48
C VAL A 257 -18.64 -9.39 15.88
N LYS A 258 -17.37 -9.18 16.27
CA LYS A 258 -17.01 -8.54 17.53
C LYS A 258 -16.99 -7.03 17.34
N VAL A 259 -17.64 -6.28 18.24
CA VAL A 259 -17.70 -4.81 18.22
C VAL A 259 -17.42 -4.25 19.62
N PRO A 260 -17.05 -2.96 19.77
CA PRO A 260 -16.88 -2.35 21.08
C PRO A 260 -18.19 -2.42 21.91
N ALA A 261 -18.07 -2.76 23.18
CA ALA A 261 -19.24 -2.90 24.07
C ALA A 261 -20.16 -1.67 24.05
N SER A 262 -19.57 -0.46 24.13
CA SER A 262 -20.29 0.82 24.08
C SER A 262 -21.01 1.12 22.75
N LYS A 263 -20.76 0.33 21.71
CA LYS A 263 -21.37 0.49 20.37
C LYS A 263 -22.24 -0.71 19.97
N LEU A 264 -22.43 -1.69 20.83
CA LEU A 264 -23.11 -2.94 20.48
C LEU A 264 -24.47 -2.72 19.86
N SER A 265 -25.37 -1.98 20.51
CA SER A 265 -26.72 -1.70 20.02
C SER A 265 -26.70 -0.93 18.70
N ALA A 266 -25.94 0.18 18.65
CA ALA A 266 -25.82 0.99 17.44
C ALA A 266 -25.26 0.20 16.26
N TYR A 267 -24.22 -0.64 16.48
CA TYR A 267 -23.59 -1.41 15.40
C TYR A 267 -24.43 -2.62 14.97
N LYS A 268 -25.27 -3.17 15.82
CA LYS A 268 -26.29 -4.16 15.41
C LYS A 268 -27.22 -3.57 14.34
N LYS A 269 -27.75 -2.36 14.56
CA LYS A 269 -28.61 -1.66 13.59
C LYS A 269 -27.81 -1.28 12.33
N LEU A 270 -26.66 -0.63 12.52
CA LEU A 270 -25.80 -0.15 11.44
C LEU A 270 -25.37 -1.27 10.47
N LEU A 271 -24.77 -2.33 10.97
CA LEU A 271 -24.20 -3.38 10.11
C LEU A 271 -25.30 -4.13 9.34
N LYS A 272 -26.46 -4.38 9.96
CA LYS A 272 -27.62 -4.95 9.28
C LYS A 272 -28.12 -4.05 8.15
N SER A 273 -28.25 -2.73 8.38
CA SER A 273 -28.67 -1.78 7.34
C SER A 273 -27.65 -1.66 6.18
N LYS A 274 -26.41 -2.08 6.41
CA LYS A 274 -25.35 -2.11 5.39
C LYS A 274 -25.12 -3.50 4.77
N GLY A 275 -26.11 -4.38 4.93
CA GLY A 275 -26.19 -5.67 4.23
C GLY A 275 -25.60 -6.86 4.98
N LEU A 276 -25.21 -6.72 6.26
CA LEU A 276 -24.84 -7.87 7.07
C LEU A 276 -26.07 -8.72 7.36
N SER A 277 -25.97 -10.04 7.17
CA SER A 277 -27.07 -10.97 7.40
C SER A 277 -27.63 -10.88 8.83
N ALA A 278 -28.93 -10.92 8.97
CA ALA A 278 -29.60 -10.99 10.27
C ALA A 278 -29.19 -12.24 11.09
N LYS A 279 -28.75 -13.33 10.41
CA LYS A 279 -28.26 -14.57 11.02
C LYS A 279 -26.84 -14.45 11.60
N ALA A 280 -26.11 -13.38 11.30
CA ALA A 280 -24.77 -13.14 11.84
C ALA A 280 -24.83 -12.79 13.34
N LYS A 281 -23.94 -13.38 14.13
CA LYS A 281 -23.87 -13.15 15.59
C LYS A 281 -23.01 -11.91 15.89
N ILE A 282 -23.64 -10.78 16.27
CA ILE A 282 -22.92 -9.56 16.67
C ILE A 282 -22.84 -9.51 18.19
N ARG A 283 -21.62 -9.39 18.74
CA ARG A 283 -21.33 -9.43 20.17
C ARG A 283 -20.23 -8.43 20.58
N LYS A 284 -20.10 -8.15 21.88
CA LYS A 284 -19.00 -7.41 22.50
C LYS A 284 -17.71 -8.24 22.53
#